data_b5f313e386cff9b04166ff84200a88fb
#
_entry.id   b5f313e386cff9b04166ff84200a88fb
#
_cell.length_a   1.000
_cell.length_b   1.000
_cell.length_c   1.000
_cell.angle_alpha   90.00
_cell.angle_beta   90.00
_cell.angle_gamma   90.00
#
_symmetry.space_group_name_H-M   'P 1'
#
loop_
_entity.id
_entity.type
_entity.pdbx_description
1 polymer ?
#
loop_
_entity_poly.entity_id
_entity_poly.type
_entity_poly.pdbx_seq_one_letter_code
_entity_poly.pdbx_strand_id
1 'polypeptide(L)'
;PTAAFARMTESSKGKDTTIGHWEIAGIISKAPLPTYPNGFPKEILEEFSKQTGRGVLCNKPYSGTEVIKDYGDEHRRTGDLIVYTSADSVFQIAAHEEVVPVEQLYEYCKKDTDRGTWCGSCDRKTVYRGIRQLQKNIEPT
;
A
#
# COMPACT_ATOMS: atom_id res chain seq x y z
N PRO A 1 36.39 6.09 24.95
CA PRO A 1 35.28 6.69 24.21
C PRO A 1 33.97 6.15 24.76
N THR A 2 33.02 7.06 24.96
CA THR A 2 31.68 6.74 25.48
C THR A 2 30.65 6.49 24.36
N ALA A 3 31.07 6.61 23.07
CA ALA A 3 30.25 6.37 21.90
C ALA A 3 31.10 5.80 20.75
N ALA A 4 30.44 5.10 19.86
CA ALA A 4 30.99 4.64 18.58
C ALA A 4 30.10 5.10 17.42
N PHE A 5 30.71 5.35 16.27
CA PHE A 5 30.00 5.62 15.04
C PHE A 5 30.56 4.78 13.90
N ALA A 6 29.72 4.44 12.93
CA ALA A 6 30.13 3.70 11.76
C ALA A 6 29.31 4.14 10.54
N ARG A 7 29.90 3.98 9.36
CA ARG A 7 29.17 4.12 8.09
C ARG A 7 28.58 2.77 7.73
N MET A 8 27.28 2.73 7.56
CA MET A 8 26.58 1.53 7.09
C MET A 8 26.40 1.60 5.57
N THR A 9 26.52 0.46 4.91
CA THR A 9 26.25 0.29 3.49
C THR A 9 25.22 -0.82 3.34
N GLU A 10 24.16 -0.56 2.60
CA GLU A 10 23.12 -1.56 2.32
C GLU A 10 23.69 -2.71 1.48
N SER A 11 23.29 -3.93 1.83
CA SER A 11 23.65 -5.19 1.15
C SER A 11 22.50 -5.72 0.30
N SER A 12 21.26 -5.34 0.63
CA SER A 12 20.08 -5.75 -0.10
C SER A 12 19.98 -5.06 -1.46
N LYS A 13 19.39 -5.76 -2.43
CA LYS A 13 19.05 -5.20 -3.74
C LYS A 13 17.65 -4.62 -3.71
N GLY A 14 17.53 -3.33 -3.91
CA GLY A 14 16.30 -2.57 -3.88
C GLY A 14 16.47 -1.30 -3.04
N LYS A 15 15.69 -0.28 -3.33
CA LYS A 15 15.74 1.03 -2.65
C LYS A 15 14.37 1.39 -2.09
N ASP A 16 13.69 0.42 -1.53
CA ASP A 16 12.38 0.66 -0.91
C ASP A 16 12.46 0.56 0.61
N THR A 17 11.52 1.22 1.26
CA THR A 17 11.43 1.31 2.71
C THR A 17 11.29 -0.06 3.37
N THR A 18 10.62 -1.00 2.73
CA THR A 18 10.37 -2.34 3.26
C THR A 18 11.65 -3.16 3.32
N ILE A 19 12.40 -3.20 2.21
CA ILE A 19 13.70 -3.89 2.15
C ILE A 19 14.66 -3.28 3.16
N GLY A 20 14.70 -1.96 3.31
CA GLY A 20 15.53 -1.29 4.29
C GLY A 20 15.20 -1.70 5.73
N HIS A 21 13.93 -1.81 6.08
CA HIS A 21 13.51 -2.30 7.40
C HIS A 21 13.86 -3.77 7.63
N TRP A 22 13.74 -4.61 6.59
CA TRP A 22 14.14 -6.01 6.68
C TRP A 22 15.64 -6.14 6.90
N GLU A 23 16.45 -5.34 6.21
CA GLU A 23 17.90 -5.37 6.39
C GLU A 23 18.34 -4.93 7.77
N ILE A 24 17.70 -3.91 8.35
CA ILE A 24 17.91 -3.51 9.75
C ILE A 24 17.59 -4.67 10.71
N ALA A 25 16.58 -5.49 10.36
CA ALA A 25 16.22 -6.69 11.12
C ALA A 25 17.11 -7.93 10.80
N GLY A 26 18.12 -7.77 9.94
CA GLY A 26 19.06 -8.84 9.58
C GLY A 26 18.67 -9.68 8.36
N ILE A 27 17.64 -9.28 7.62
CA ILE A 27 17.17 -10.00 6.41
C ILE A 27 17.74 -9.31 5.17
N ILE A 28 18.61 -9.98 4.43
CA ILE A 28 19.19 -9.46 3.20
C ILE A 28 18.42 -9.98 1.98
N SER A 29 17.81 -9.06 1.23
CA SER A 29 17.10 -9.36 -0.01
C SER A 29 18.08 -9.45 -1.20
N LYS A 30 18.19 -10.63 -1.79
CA LYS A 30 19.07 -10.88 -2.96
C LYS A 30 18.51 -10.35 -4.27
N ALA A 31 17.20 -10.07 -4.33
CA ALA A 31 16.51 -9.51 -5.49
C ALA A 31 15.66 -8.30 -5.06
N PRO A 32 15.53 -7.27 -5.91
CA PRO A 32 14.63 -6.15 -5.65
C PRO A 32 13.17 -6.63 -5.75
N LEU A 33 12.27 -5.95 -5.06
CA LEU A 33 10.84 -6.14 -5.25
C LEU A 33 10.41 -5.64 -6.64
N PRO A 34 9.37 -6.23 -7.25
CA PRO A 34 8.85 -5.75 -8.53
C PRO A 34 8.31 -4.32 -8.38
N THR A 35 8.54 -3.50 -9.40
CA THR A 35 8.05 -2.12 -9.43
C THR A 35 6.99 -1.95 -10.51
N TYR A 36 5.99 -1.10 -10.24
CA TYR A 36 4.84 -0.86 -11.11
C TYR A 36 4.69 0.63 -11.43
N PRO A 37 5.60 1.22 -12.23
CA PRO A 37 5.61 2.66 -12.50
C PRO A 37 4.38 3.15 -13.27
N ASN A 38 3.67 2.25 -13.94
CA ASN A 38 2.44 2.57 -14.68
C ASN A 38 1.16 2.05 -13.99
N GLY A 39 1.26 1.68 -12.70
CA GLY A 39 0.18 1.03 -11.98
C GLY A 39 0.24 -0.50 -12.11
N PHE A 40 -0.64 -1.18 -11.38
CA PHE A 40 -0.68 -2.64 -11.31
C PHE A 40 -1.26 -3.24 -12.60
N PRO A 41 -0.82 -4.45 -13.01
CA PRO A 41 -1.38 -5.19 -14.14
C PRO A 41 -2.90 -5.40 -13.99
N LYS A 42 -3.57 -5.48 -15.14
CA LYS A 42 -5.03 -5.58 -15.18
C LYS A 42 -5.56 -6.86 -14.56
N GLU A 43 -4.84 -7.96 -14.76
CA GLU A 43 -5.17 -9.26 -14.20
C GLU A 43 -5.25 -9.22 -12.67
N ILE A 44 -4.39 -8.42 -12.12
CA ILE A 44 -4.29 -8.18 -10.69
C ILE A 44 -5.54 -7.44 -10.19
N LEU A 45 -5.89 -6.36 -10.81
CA LEU A 45 -7.04 -5.56 -10.42
C LEU A 45 -8.37 -6.31 -10.64
N GLU A 46 -8.46 -7.12 -11.70
CA GLU A 46 -9.63 -7.96 -11.94
C GLU A 46 -9.81 -9.01 -10.85
N GLU A 47 -8.74 -9.66 -10.44
CA GLU A 47 -8.80 -10.62 -9.34
C GLU A 47 -9.14 -9.94 -8.02
N PHE A 48 -8.55 -8.79 -7.73
CA PHE A 48 -8.88 -7.98 -6.56
C PHE A 48 -10.37 -7.56 -6.57
N SER A 49 -10.88 -7.10 -7.71
CA SER A 49 -12.28 -6.73 -7.86
C SER A 49 -13.23 -7.93 -7.65
N LYS A 50 -12.87 -9.11 -8.15
CA LYS A 50 -13.65 -10.35 -7.91
C LYS A 50 -13.71 -10.71 -6.43
N GLN A 51 -12.59 -10.56 -5.73
CA GLN A 51 -12.51 -10.92 -4.31
C GLN A 51 -13.23 -9.93 -3.41
N THR A 52 -13.17 -8.64 -3.74
CA THR A 52 -13.78 -7.58 -2.95
C THR A 52 -15.24 -7.32 -3.33
N GLY A 53 -15.64 -7.69 -4.55
CA GLY A 53 -16.94 -7.35 -5.12
C GLY A 53 -17.07 -5.86 -5.46
N ARG A 54 -15.95 -5.11 -5.55
CA ARG A 54 -15.92 -3.67 -5.80
C ARG A 54 -15.01 -3.34 -6.96
N GLY A 55 -15.31 -2.26 -7.66
CA GLY A 55 -14.44 -1.72 -8.70
C GLY A 55 -13.18 -1.05 -8.14
N VAL A 56 -12.30 -0.64 -9.02
CA VAL A 56 -11.03 0.02 -8.70
C VAL A 56 -10.97 1.38 -9.36
N LEU A 57 -10.67 2.40 -8.57
CA LEU A 57 -10.40 3.76 -9.03
C LEU A 57 -8.89 4.02 -8.98
N CYS A 58 -8.41 4.90 -9.87
CA CYS A 58 -7.04 5.40 -9.97
C CYS A 58 -6.05 4.42 -10.61
N ASN A 59 -5.51 3.45 -9.87
CA ASN A 59 -4.43 2.54 -10.30
C ASN A 59 -3.21 3.25 -10.92
N LYS A 60 -2.66 4.23 -10.22
CA LYS A 60 -1.49 5.01 -10.67
C LYS A 60 -0.54 5.24 -9.50
N PRO A 61 0.72 5.60 -9.77
CA PRO A 61 1.57 6.23 -8.76
C PRO A 61 0.96 7.57 -8.33
N TYR A 62 0.68 7.71 -7.04
CA TYR A 62 -0.01 8.88 -6.51
C TYR A 62 0.41 9.17 -5.07
N SER A 63 0.31 10.44 -4.67
CA SER A 63 0.37 10.82 -3.27
C SER A 63 -0.94 10.44 -2.57
N GLY A 64 -0.88 9.90 -1.36
CA GLY A 64 -2.08 9.49 -0.61
C GLY A 64 -3.04 10.64 -0.32
N THR A 65 -2.55 11.85 -0.10
CA THR A 65 -3.38 13.05 0.12
C THR A 65 -4.05 13.52 -1.17
N GLU A 66 -3.30 13.55 -2.25
CA GLU A 66 -3.82 13.97 -3.56
C GLU A 66 -4.84 12.99 -4.13
N VAL A 67 -4.59 11.67 -4.01
CA VAL A 67 -5.50 10.66 -4.54
C VAL A 67 -6.87 10.71 -3.85
N ILE A 68 -6.90 11.00 -2.55
CA ILE A 68 -8.16 11.14 -1.83
C ILE A 68 -8.91 12.40 -2.26
N LYS A 69 -8.19 13.49 -2.45
CA LYS A 69 -8.78 14.74 -2.92
C LYS A 69 -9.43 14.57 -4.30
N ASP A 70 -8.75 13.84 -5.20
CA ASP A 70 -9.18 13.72 -6.60
C ASP A 70 -10.24 12.62 -6.80
N TYR A 71 -10.18 11.52 -6.03
CA TYR A 71 -11.05 10.34 -6.21
C TYR A 71 -12.01 10.10 -5.03
N GLY A 72 -11.90 10.84 -3.94
CA GLY A 72 -12.71 10.62 -2.73
C GLY A 72 -14.21 10.76 -2.97
N ASP A 73 -14.64 11.78 -3.71
CA ASP A 73 -16.05 11.99 -4.03
C ASP A 73 -16.59 10.87 -4.95
N GLU A 74 -15.80 10.44 -5.91
CA GLU A 74 -16.17 9.32 -6.79
C GLU A 74 -16.27 8.02 -6.00
N HIS A 75 -15.32 7.74 -5.12
CA HIS A 75 -15.37 6.61 -4.20
C HIS A 75 -16.65 6.59 -3.36
N ARG A 76 -17.02 7.73 -2.76
CA ARG A 76 -18.25 7.84 -1.97
C ARG A 76 -19.52 7.61 -2.79
N ARG A 77 -19.52 8.02 -4.05
CA ARG A 77 -20.66 7.85 -4.96
C ARG A 77 -20.80 6.43 -5.50
N THR A 78 -19.69 5.78 -5.86
CA THR A 78 -19.69 4.45 -6.53
C THR A 78 -19.51 3.30 -5.55
N GLY A 79 -18.78 3.52 -4.47
CA GLY A 79 -18.33 2.48 -3.55
C GLY A 79 -17.09 1.71 -4.03
N ASP A 80 -16.49 2.10 -5.16
CA ASP A 80 -15.28 1.51 -5.70
C ASP A 80 -14.05 1.90 -4.88
N LEU A 81 -13.09 1.00 -4.76
CA LEU A 81 -11.90 1.20 -3.93
C LEU A 81 -10.86 2.06 -4.66
N ILE A 82 -10.28 3.03 -3.97
CA ILE A 82 -9.17 3.80 -4.50
C ILE A 82 -7.89 2.97 -4.32
N VAL A 83 -7.34 2.47 -5.44
CA VAL A 83 -6.06 1.73 -5.46
C VAL A 83 -5.00 2.61 -6.08
N TYR A 84 -3.88 2.75 -5.40
CA TYR A 84 -2.75 3.53 -5.88
C TYR A 84 -1.44 2.93 -5.40
N THR A 85 -0.34 3.40 -5.93
CA THR A 85 0.99 2.94 -5.53
C THR A 85 1.89 4.13 -5.22
N SER A 86 2.91 3.89 -4.42
CA SER A 86 4.02 4.80 -4.21
C SER A 86 5.18 4.47 -5.16
N ALA A 87 6.25 5.25 -5.09
CA ALA A 87 7.49 4.96 -5.82
C ALA A 87 8.06 3.57 -5.49
N ASP A 88 7.76 3.07 -4.29
CA ASP A 88 8.17 1.75 -3.80
C ASP A 88 7.25 0.62 -4.30
N SER A 89 6.27 0.93 -5.15
CA SER A 89 5.29 -0.01 -5.71
C SER A 89 4.49 -0.82 -4.69
N VAL A 90 4.28 -0.26 -3.49
CA VAL A 90 3.41 -0.85 -2.49
C VAL A 90 1.95 -0.73 -2.94
N PHE A 91 1.19 -1.81 -2.86
CA PHE A 91 -0.25 -1.80 -3.14
C PHE A 91 -0.98 -1.08 -2.00
N GLN A 92 -1.55 0.06 -2.30
CA GLN A 92 -2.23 0.90 -1.33
C GLN A 92 -3.71 1.05 -1.67
N ILE A 93 -4.55 0.92 -0.65
CA ILE A 93 -5.99 1.07 -0.78
C ILE A 93 -6.43 2.21 0.14
N ALA A 94 -7.19 3.15 -0.41
CA ALA A 94 -7.90 4.15 0.37
C ALA A 94 -9.41 3.96 0.24
N ALA A 95 -10.12 4.11 1.35
CA ALA A 95 -11.56 4.05 1.41
C ALA A 95 -12.10 4.91 2.56
N HIS A 96 -13.29 5.45 2.39
CA HIS A 96 -14.01 6.18 3.43
C HIS A 96 -14.74 5.18 4.34
N GLU A 97 -14.66 5.36 5.65
CA GLU A 97 -15.19 4.38 6.63
C GLU A 97 -16.72 4.21 6.59
N GLU A 98 -17.46 5.24 6.17
CA GLU A 98 -18.90 5.14 5.96
C GLU A 98 -19.28 4.28 4.74
N VAL A 99 -18.36 4.12 3.77
CA VAL A 99 -18.56 3.32 2.53
C VAL A 99 -18.01 1.92 2.70
N VAL A 100 -16.84 1.81 3.31
CA VAL A 100 -16.16 0.56 3.60
C VAL A 100 -15.69 0.58 5.05
N PRO A 101 -16.42 -0.08 5.97
CA PRO A 101 -16.02 -0.20 7.36
C PRO A 101 -14.58 -0.72 7.50
N VAL A 102 -13.89 -0.26 8.53
CA VAL A 102 -12.46 -0.57 8.75
C VAL A 102 -12.21 -2.08 8.80
N GLU A 103 -13.09 -2.83 9.45
CA GLU A 103 -12.99 -4.29 9.54
C GLU A 103 -13.08 -4.95 8.15
N GLN A 104 -13.98 -4.45 7.29
CA GLN A 104 -14.11 -4.93 5.92
C GLN A 104 -12.88 -4.61 5.08
N LEU A 105 -12.30 -3.42 5.26
CA LEU A 105 -11.08 -3.05 4.58
C LEU A 105 -9.90 -3.96 4.99
N TYR A 106 -9.83 -4.36 6.25
CA TYR A 106 -8.85 -5.35 6.70
C TYR A 106 -9.05 -6.73 6.09
N GLU A 107 -10.30 -7.17 5.92
CA GLU A 107 -10.58 -8.44 5.23
C GLU A 107 -10.15 -8.38 3.75
N TYR A 108 -10.31 -7.25 3.09
CA TYR A 108 -9.81 -7.05 1.73
C TYR A 108 -8.28 -7.14 1.67
N CYS A 109 -7.59 -6.52 2.60
CA CYS A 109 -6.13 -6.61 2.69
C CYS A 109 -5.62 -8.02 3.00
N LYS A 110 -6.35 -8.82 3.80
CA LYS A 110 -5.98 -10.21 4.10
C LYS A 110 -6.13 -11.12 2.89
N LYS A 111 -7.22 -10.99 2.14
CA LYS A 111 -7.47 -11.79 0.93
C LYS A 111 -6.36 -11.62 -0.10
N ASP A 112 -5.77 -10.45 -0.13
CA ASP A 112 -4.65 -10.11 -1.00
C ASP A 112 -3.34 -10.78 -0.56
N THR A 113 -3.10 -10.93 0.74
CA THR A 113 -1.86 -11.49 1.30
C THR A 113 -1.79 -13.02 1.29
N ASP A 114 -2.91 -13.73 1.33
CA ASP A 114 -2.93 -15.19 1.48
C ASP A 114 -2.44 -15.96 0.24
N ARG A 115 -2.37 -15.32 -0.92
CA ARG A 115 -1.92 -15.94 -2.19
C ARG A 115 -0.45 -15.74 -2.52
N GLY A 116 0.31 -15.00 -1.72
CA GLY A 116 1.75 -14.79 -1.95
C GLY A 116 2.10 -14.10 -3.28
N THR A 117 1.09 -13.61 -4.01
CA THR A 117 1.23 -13.08 -5.38
C THR A 117 1.55 -11.60 -5.42
N TRP A 118 1.33 -10.86 -4.30
CA TRP A 118 1.20 -9.42 -4.41
C TRP A 118 2.30 -8.60 -3.83
N CYS A 119 2.80 -8.99 -2.73
CA CYS A 119 3.91 -8.30 -2.11
C CYS A 119 4.42 -9.13 -0.95
N GLY A 120 5.61 -9.66 -1.07
CA GLY A 120 6.33 -10.23 0.08
C GLY A 120 6.54 -9.20 1.22
N SER A 121 5.96 -8.02 1.10
CA SER A 121 6.13 -6.91 2.02
C SER A 121 4.82 -6.25 2.49
N CYS A 122 3.64 -6.76 2.14
CA CYS A 122 2.41 -6.29 2.76
C CYS A 122 2.35 -6.74 4.23
N ASP A 123 3.21 -6.15 5.03
CA ASP A 123 3.10 -6.18 6.48
C ASP A 123 1.81 -5.43 6.87
N ARG A 124 0.96 -6.09 7.66
CA ARG A 124 -0.26 -5.53 8.25
C ARG A 124 -0.03 -4.11 8.83
N LYS A 125 1.16 -3.81 9.31
CA LYS A 125 1.50 -2.51 9.89
C LYS A 125 1.67 -1.39 8.85
N THR A 126 2.10 -1.70 7.64
CA THR A 126 2.30 -0.69 6.59
C THR A 126 0.97 -0.26 5.98
N VAL A 127 0.06 -1.20 5.73
CA VAL A 127 -1.33 -0.92 5.34
C VAL A 127 -2.05 -0.13 6.44
N TYR A 128 -1.89 -0.51 7.70
CA TYR A 128 -2.44 0.20 8.87
C TYR A 128 -1.98 1.65 8.99
N ARG A 129 -0.73 1.95 8.69
CA ARG A 129 -0.19 3.31 8.80
C ARG A 129 -0.76 4.23 7.74
N GLY A 130 -0.93 3.75 6.51
CA GLY A 130 -1.57 4.48 5.43
C GLY A 130 -3.02 4.84 5.78
N ILE A 131 -3.81 3.87 6.22
CA ILE A 131 -5.22 4.03 6.54
C ILE A 131 -5.44 5.02 7.69
N ARG A 132 -4.69 4.95 8.79
CA ARG A 132 -4.82 5.87 9.92
C ARG A 132 -4.46 7.32 9.59
N GLN A 133 -3.52 7.53 8.69
CA GLN A 133 -3.12 8.88 8.29
C GLN A 133 -4.15 9.51 7.36
N LEU A 134 -4.87 8.69 6.60
CA LEU A 134 -5.92 9.09 5.68
C LEU A 134 -7.22 9.48 6.42
N GLN A 135 -7.60 8.74 7.46
CA GLN A 135 -8.76 9.06 8.29
C GLN A 135 -8.66 10.44 8.96
N LYS A 136 -7.46 10.84 9.39
CA LYS A 136 -7.24 12.17 10.00
C LYS A 136 -7.35 13.34 9.02
N ASN A 137 -7.21 13.09 7.71
CA ASN A 137 -7.26 14.13 6.69
C ASN A 137 -8.64 14.30 6.04
N ILE A 138 -9.60 13.45 6.38
CA ILE A 138 -10.97 13.44 5.82
C ILE A 138 -11.99 14.00 6.81
N GLU A 139 -11.62 14.27 8.07
CA GLU A 139 -12.52 14.94 9.00
C GLU A 139 -12.81 16.37 8.51
N PRO A 140 -14.07 16.72 8.26
CA PRO A 140 -14.43 18.09 7.92
C PRO A 140 -14.14 19.00 9.12
N THR A 141 -13.39 20.05 8.88
CA THR A 141 -13.26 21.18 9.81
C THR A 141 -14.59 21.87 10.02
#